data_853edc54e3ce7ec37aa34339094127ca
#
_entry.id   853edc54e3ce7ec37aa34339094127ca
#
_cell.length_a   1.000
_cell.length_b   1.000
_cell.length_c   1.000
_cell.angle_alpha   90.00
_cell.angle_beta   90.00
_cell.angle_gamma   90.00
#
_symmetry.space_group_name_H-M   'P 1'
#
loop_
_entity.id
_entity.type
_entity.pdbx_description
1 polymer ?
#
loop_
_entity_poly.entity_id
_entity_poly.type
_entity_poly.pdbx_seq_one_letter_code
_entity_poly.pdbx_strand_id
1 'polypeptide(L)'
;MRTTTIQDPSHLSGQVISRLSGKIGIVAGVCTAIGAATIGFAGSSHASPFSVQFQSPSGDISCNLVNYPPSDAHSLAKNFAQCDIASHSWVAPRPPPQDRADATSTFLLIRGQVPIVGYSPGTVGDDAPMLDSAQAPYAGAIACRSEQSAMKCTDVSTGHFFRVSQESYELG
;
A
#
# COMPACT_ATOMS: atom_id res chain seq x y z
N MET A 1 37.05 26.45 -25.68
CA MET A 1 37.64 25.19 -26.08
C MET A 1 38.13 24.46 -24.83
N ARG A 2 37.39 23.52 -24.33
CA ARG A 2 37.90 22.47 -23.40
C ARG A 2 37.02 21.22 -23.61
N THR A 3 37.64 20.22 -24.23
CA THR A 3 37.09 18.90 -24.50
C THR A 3 37.16 18.08 -23.22
N THR A 4 36.04 17.55 -22.76
CA THR A 4 36.02 16.59 -21.67
C THR A 4 35.59 15.23 -22.19
N THR A 5 36.50 14.29 -22.08
CA THR A 5 36.49 12.91 -22.51
C THR A 5 35.48 12.11 -21.68
N ILE A 6 34.62 11.37 -22.39
CA ILE A 6 33.71 10.36 -21.83
C ILE A 6 34.53 9.10 -21.57
N GLN A 7 34.46 8.58 -20.37
CA GLN A 7 35.06 7.33 -19.96
C GLN A 7 33.98 6.28 -19.73
N ASP A 8 33.95 5.26 -20.57
CA ASP A 8 33.14 4.04 -20.54
C ASP A 8 33.80 3.01 -19.61
N PRO A 9 33.09 2.36 -18.69
CA PRO A 9 33.53 1.12 -18.07
C PRO A 9 32.64 -0.05 -18.46
N SER A 10 32.88 -0.67 -19.57
CA SER A 10 32.53 -2.06 -19.83
C SER A 10 33.56 -2.95 -19.14
N HIS A 11 33.18 -3.81 -18.22
CA HIS A 11 33.70 -5.14 -17.89
C HIS A 11 33.18 -5.58 -16.51
N LEU A 12 32.40 -6.66 -16.44
CA LEU A 12 32.91 -7.97 -16.09
C LEU A 12 31.77 -9.01 -16.08
N SER A 13 31.93 -9.86 -17.05
CA SER A 13 31.27 -11.16 -17.17
C SER A 13 31.87 -12.13 -16.15
N GLY A 14 31.01 -12.87 -15.42
CA GLY A 14 31.43 -13.92 -14.50
C GLY A 14 30.37 -15.02 -14.42
N GLN A 15 30.28 -15.87 -15.44
CA GLN A 15 29.53 -17.11 -15.40
C GLN A 15 30.34 -18.16 -14.64
N VAL A 16 29.81 -18.73 -13.58
CA VAL A 16 30.30 -19.97 -12.98
C VAL A 16 29.23 -21.05 -13.13
N ILE A 17 29.41 -21.88 -14.15
CA ILE A 17 28.65 -23.11 -14.36
C ILE A 17 29.37 -24.23 -13.62
N SER A 18 28.86 -24.70 -12.52
CA SER A 18 29.31 -25.94 -11.86
C SER A 18 28.42 -27.09 -12.30
N ARG A 19 28.92 -27.89 -13.22
CA ARG A 19 28.38 -29.21 -13.54
C ARG A 19 28.90 -30.21 -12.50
N LEU A 20 28.01 -30.76 -11.70
CA LEU A 20 28.28 -31.94 -10.89
C LEU A 20 27.54 -33.13 -11.51
N SER A 21 28.34 -33.95 -12.19
CA SER A 21 27.96 -35.30 -12.66
C SER A 21 28.24 -36.27 -11.52
N GLY A 22 27.23 -36.81 -10.84
CA GLY A 22 27.34 -37.76 -9.76
C GLY A 22 26.57 -39.03 -10.08
N LYS A 23 27.32 -40.14 -10.14
CA LYS A 23 26.87 -41.50 -10.47
C LYS A 23 25.81 -42.04 -9.49
N ILE A 24 24.81 -42.69 -10.08
CA ILE A 24 23.77 -43.45 -9.39
C ILE A 24 24.38 -44.71 -8.75
N GLY A 25 24.38 -44.76 -7.43
CA GLY A 25 24.64 -45.98 -6.68
C GLY A 25 23.37 -46.37 -5.94
N ILE A 26 22.77 -47.51 -6.36
CA ILE A 26 21.61 -48.09 -5.67
C ILE A 26 22.16 -48.87 -4.48
N VAL A 27 21.86 -48.40 -3.26
CA VAL A 27 22.05 -49.16 -2.03
C VAL A 27 20.68 -49.27 -1.34
N ALA A 28 20.19 -50.50 -1.30
CA ALA A 28 19.01 -50.85 -0.52
C ALA A 28 19.34 -50.76 0.97
N GLY A 29 18.84 -49.72 1.63
CA GLY A 29 18.98 -49.51 3.08
C GLY A 29 17.60 -49.41 3.75
N VAL A 30 17.44 -50.30 4.74
CA VAL A 30 16.25 -50.44 5.61
C VAL A 30 15.88 -49.09 6.24
N CYS A 31 14.69 -48.58 5.93
CA CYS A 31 14.13 -47.37 6.55
C CYS A 31 13.59 -47.68 7.94
N THR A 32 14.36 -47.39 8.97
CA THR A 32 13.83 -47.15 10.31
C THR A 32 13.21 -45.77 10.33
N ALA A 33 11.87 -45.68 10.42
CA ALA A 33 11.12 -44.46 10.56
C ALA A 33 11.39 -43.81 11.94
N ILE A 34 12.32 -42.89 12.00
CA ILE A 34 12.46 -41.98 13.13
C ILE A 34 11.51 -40.79 12.85
N GLY A 35 10.39 -40.75 13.59
CA GLY A 35 9.46 -39.64 13.55
C GLY A 35 10.14 -38.34 14.01
N ALA A 36 10.60 -37.51 13.08
CA ALA A 36 11.00 -36.15 13.36
C ALA A 36 9.75 -35.29 13.58
N ALA A 37 9.41 -35.08 14.85
CA ALA A 37 8.45 -34.05 15.21
C ALA A 37 9.02 -32.70 14.75
N THR A 38 8.58 -32.19 13.60
CA THR A 38 8.85 -30.81 13.17
C THR A 38 8.07 -29.91 14.11
N ILE A 39 8.74 -29.35 15.11
CA ILE A 39 8.22 -28.25 15.88
C ILE A 39 8.16 -27.06 14.90
N GLY A 40 6.99 -26.86 14.30
CA GLY A 40 6.71 -25.70 13.49
C GLY A 40 6.80 -24.47 14.38
N PHE A 41 7.90 -23.75 14.30
CA PHE A 41 7.93 -22.38 14.79
C PHE A 41 6.93 -21.58 13.94
N ALA A 42 5.74 -21.34 14.51
CA ALA A 42 4.85 -20.32 14.01
C ALA A 42 5.59 -18.98 14.18
N GLY A 43 6.38 -18.61 13.19
CA GLY A 43 7.00 -17.30 13.12
C GLY A 43 5.87 -16.29 13.11
N SER A 44 5.74 -15.53 14.19
CA SER A 44 4.87 -14.37 14.22
C SER A 44 5.35 -13.44 13.11
N SER A 45 4.64 -13.42 11.99
CA SER A 45 4.87 -12.45 10.93
C SER A 45 4.46 -11.08 11.47
N HIS A 46 5.39 -10.40 12.12
CA HIS A 46 5.22 -8.99 12.45
C HIS A 46 5.15 -8.25 11.12
N ALA A 47 3.95 -7.79 10.76
CA ALA A 47 3.79 -6.92 9.61
C ALA A 47 4.64 -5.66 9.85
N SER A 48 5.57 -5.38 8.94
CA SER A 48 6.39 -4.18 9.02
C SER A 48 5.51 -2.92 8.94
N PRO A 49 5.87 -1.84 9.64
CA PRO A 49 5.25 -0.55 9.46
C PRO A 49 5.27 -0.17 7.98
N PHE A 50 4.12 0.23 7.45
CA PHE A 50 3.99 0.56 6.04
C PHE A 50 3.13 1.81 5.88
N SER A 51 3.61 2.74 5.07
CA SER A 51 2.85 3.91 4.63
C SER A 51 3.20 4.17 3.17
N VAL A 52 2.18 4.30 2.33
CA VAL A 52 2.35 4.65 0.93
C VAL A 52 1.39 5.78 0.56
N GLN A 53 1.94 6.75 -0.15
CA GLN A 53 1.17 7.85 -0.74
C GLN A 53 1.07 7.64 -2.24
N PHE A 54 -0.08 7.98 -2.80
CA PHE A 54 -0.35 7.89 -4.23
C PHE A 54 -1.47 8.84 -4.62
N GLN A 55 -1.56 9.13 -5.92
CA GLN A 55 -2.62 9.97 -6.48
C GLN A 55 -3.47 9.19 -7.48
N SER A 56 -4.67 9.70 -7.72
CA SER A 56 -5.47 9.26 -8.87
C SER A 56 -4.74 9.59 -10.19
N PRO A 57 -5.08 8.94 -11.32
CA PRO A 57 -4.47 9.23 -12.61
C PRO A 57 -4.67 10.70 -13.06
N SER A 58 -5.71 11.35 -12.58
CA SER A 58 -5.98 12.78 -12.84
C SER A 58 -5.18 13.73 -11.94
N GLY A 59 -4.60 13.23 -10.83
CA GLY A 59 -3.95 14.04 -9.82
C GLY A 59 -4.90 14.74 -8.83
N ASP A 60 -6.22 14.64 -9.03
CA ASP A 60 -7.22 15.39 -8.24
C ASP A 60 -7.47 14.78 -6.85
N ILE A 61 -7.12 13.51 -6.66
CA ILE A 61 -7.33 12.78 -5.42
C ILE A 61 -5.98 12.26 -4.95
N SER A 62 -5.55 12.71 -3.78
CA SER A 62 -4.31 12.26 -3.13
C SER A 62 -4.63 11.37 -1.95
N CYS A 63 -4.00 10.21 -1.85
CA CYS A 63 -4.28 9.19 -0.85
C CYS A 63 -3.05 8.80 -0.03
N ASN A 64 -3.28 8.49 1.23
CA ASN A 64 -2.31 7.86 2.12
C ASN A 64 -2.90 6.56 2.70
N LEU A 65 -2.19 5.47 2.50
CA LEU A 65 -2.55 4.14 2.99
C LEU A 65 -1.54 3.69 4.03
N VAL A 66 -2.00 3.43 5.23
CA VAL A 66 -1.16 3.22 6.41
C VAL A 66 -1.46 1.90 7.09
N ASN A 67 -0.41 1.17 7.46
CA ASN A 67 -0.49 0.01 8.33
C ASN A 67 0.66 0.04 9.35
N TYR A 68 0.34 0.41 10.58
CA TYR A 68 1.24 0.28 11.70
C TYR A 68 0.75 -0.84 12.62
N PRO A 69 1.46 -1.97 12.70
CA PRO A 69 1.12 -3.01 13.67
C PRO A 69 1.26 -2.49 15.10
N PRO A 70 0.60 -3.13 16.07
CA PRO A 70 0.80 -2.80 17.48
C PRO A 70 2.27 -2.98 17.83
N SER A 71 2.87 -2.00 18.51
CA SER A 71 4.20 -2.14 19.09
C SER A 71 4.09 -1.98 20.60
N ASP A 72 5.01 -2.59 21.34
CA ASP A 72 5.03 -2.53 22.80
C ASP A 72 5.15 -1.11 23.36
N ALA A 73 5.62 -0.17 22.54
CA ALA A 73 5.77 1.24 22.91
C ALA A 73 4.51 2.09 22.57
N HIS A 74 3.65 1.65 21.64
CA HIS A 74 2.47 2.40 21.22
C HIS A 74 1.30 1.44 20.94
N SER A 75 0.38 1.42 21.85
CA SER A 75 -0.66 0.40 22.02
C SER A 75 -1.74 0.34 20.94
N LEU A 76 -1.74 1.15 19.89
CA LEU A 76 -2.80 1.15 18.91
C LEU A 76 -2.26 0.85 17.51
N ALA A 77 -2.62 -0.33 17.01
CA ALA A 77 -2.51 -0.63 15.59
C ALA A 77 -3.28 0.42 14.79
N LYS A 78 -2.61 1.02 13.80
CA LYS A 78 -3.26 1.94 12.88
C LYS A 78 -3.28 1.30 11.51
N ASN A 79 -4.46 0.99 11.01
CA ASN A 79 -4.66 0.57 9.64
C ASN A 79 -5.80 1.40 9.07
N PHE A 80 -5.46 2.31 8.16
CA PHE A 80 -6.42 3.24 7.57
C PHE A 80 -6.01 3.66 6.17
N ALA A 81 -7.00 4.09 5.39
CA ALA A 81 -6.83 4.86 4.18
C ALA A 81 -7.42 6.25 4.38
N GLN A 82 -6.67 7.27 3.98
CA GLN A 82 -7.15 8.64 3.88
C GLN A 82 -6.97 9.12 2.45
N CYS A 83 -8.01 9.70 1.86
CA CYS A 83 -7.94 10.35 0.56
C CYS A 83 -8.49 11.77 0.66
N ASP A 84 -7.75 12.71 0.13
CA ASP A 84 -8.10 14.12 0.06
C ASP A 84 -8.43 14.50 -1.38
N ILE A 85 -9.49 15.29 -1.56
CA ILE A 85 -9.91 15.82 -2.85
C ILE A 85 -10.06 17.34 -2.77
N ALA A 86 -9.29 18.04 -3.59
CA ALA A 86 -9.23 19.50 -3.56
C ALA A 86 -10.44 20.16 -4.25
N SER A 87 -10.96 19.54 -5.31
CA SER A 87 -12.03 20.11 -6.14
C SER A 87 -13.12 19.07 -6.39
N HIS A 88 -14.37 19.41 -6.08
CA HIS A 88 -15.53 18.57 -6.32
C HIS A 88 -16.82 19.39 -6.48
N SER A 89 -17.84 18.81 -7.11
CA SER A 89 -19.15 19.44 -7.34
C SER A 89 -20.23 19.01 -6.34
N TRP A 90 -19.99 17.96 -5.55
CA TRP A 90 -20.94 17.48 -4.54
C TRP A 90 -20.85 18.31 -3.25
N VAL A 91 -21.90 18.26 -2.46
CA VAL A 91 -21.97 18.95 -1.16
C VAL A 91 -21.50 18.00 -0.07
N ALA A 92 -20.50 18.44 0.71
CA ALA A 92 -20.03 17.69 1.86
C ALA A 92 -21.11 17.64 2.96
N PRO A 93 -21.17 16.55 3.77
CA PRO A 93 -22.22 16.39 4.80
C PRO A 93 -22.11 17.41 5.93
N ARG A 94 -20.99 18.10 6.04
CA ARG A 94 -20.75 19.22 6.97
C ARG A 94 -20.10 20.37 6.24
N PRO A 95 -20.36 21.62 6.66
CA PRO A 95 -19.64 22.76 6.10
C PRO A 95 -18.15 22.72 6.51
N PRO A 96 -17.26 23.32 5.70
CA PRO A 96 -15.85 23.47 6.06
C PRO A 96 -15.75 24.32 7.35
N PRO A 97 -14.68 24.11 8.14
CA PRO A 97 -14.40 24.95 9.29
C PRO A 97 -14.25 26.43 8.86
N GLN A 98 -14.88 27.34 9.61
CA GLN A 98 -14.93 28.76 9.25
C GLN A 98 -13.55 29.44 9.25
N ASP A 99 -12.60 28.88 9.99
CA ASP A 99 -11.21 29.34 10.13
C ASP A 99 -10.26 28.73 9.08
N ARG A 100 -10.79 27.89 8.17
CA ARG A 100 -10.01 27.14 7.16
C ARG A 100 -10.71 27.13 5.80
N ALA A 101 -10.63 28.27 5.13
CA ALA A 101 -11.23 28.41 3.81
C ALA A 101 -10.58 27.53 2.73
N ASP A 102 -9.37 27.06 2.99
CA ASP A 102 -8.55 26.16 2.16
C ASP A 102 -8.63 24.68 2.58
N ALA A 103 -9.55 24.34 3.48
CA ALA A 103 -9.71 22.96 3.94
C ALA A 103 -10.16 22.05 2.80
N THR A 104 -9.37 21.00 2.56
CA THR A 104 -9.65 19.96 1.57
C THR A 104 -10.62 18.93 2.11
N SER A 105 -11.57 18.47 1.32
CA SER A 105 -12.47 17.39 1.71
C SER A 105 -11.69 16.08 1.82
N THR A 106 -11.85 15.38 2.94
CA THR A 106 -11.11 14.15 3.24
C THR A 106 -12.04 12.99 3.51
N PHE A 107 -11.66 11.82 3.02
CA PHE A 107 -12.31 10.53 3.26
C PHE A 107 -11.38 9.68 4.11
N LEU A 108 -11.86 9.18 5.23
CA LEU A 108 -11.09 8.33 6.13
C LEU A 108 -11.81 7.00 6.35
N LEU A 109 -11.13 5.91 6.02
CA LEU A 109 -11.55 4.53 6.30
C LEU A 109 -10.55 3.92 7.28
N ILE A 110 -10.99 3.66 8.51
CA ILE A 110 -10.22 2.95 9.52
C ILE A 110 -10.69 1.50 9.54
N ARG A 111 -9.77 0.56 9.60
CA ARG A 111 -10.08 -0.87 9.68
C ARG A 111 -11.15 -1.16 10.72
N GLY A 112 -12.19 -1.88 10.34
CA GLY A 112 -13.29 -2.25 11.21
C GLY A 112 -14.32 -1.15 11.48
N GLN A 113 -14.17 0.03 10.87
CA GLN A 113 -15.08 1.16 11.07
C GLN A 113 -15.74 1.59 9.77
N VAL A 114 -16.92 2.17 9.89
CA VAL A 114 -17.58 2.83 8.74
C VAL A 114 -16.77 4.04 8.29
N PRO A 115 -16.68 4.32 6.98
CA PRO A 115 -15.93 5.46 6.49
C PRO A 115 -16.59 6.79 6.90
N ILE A 116 -15.76 7.81 7.06
CA ILE A 116 -16.22 9.15 7.39
C ILE A 116 -15.73 10.17 6.37
N VAL A 117 -16.53 11.21 6.16
CA VAL A 117 -16.17 12.39 5.37
C VAL A 117 -15.94 13.55 6.32
N GLY A 118 -14.83 14.24 6.14
CA GLY A 118 -14.45 15.39 6.95
C GLY A 118 -13.61 16.38 6.16
N TYR A 119 -12.77 17.11 6.87
CA TYR A 119 -11.85 18.08 6.29
C TYR A 119 -10.45 17.89 6.83
N SER A 120 -9.46 18.02 5.96
CA SER A 120 -8.05 18.01 6.26
C SER A 120 -7.45 19.41 6.12
N PRO A 121 -6.46 19.78 6.95
CA PRO A 121 -5.77 21.08 6.82
C PRO A 121 -4.79 21.16 5.64
N GLY A 122 -4.77 20.18 4.77
CA GLY A 122 -3.88 20.14 3.62
C GLY A 122 -4.07 18.90 2.78
N THR A 123 -3.53 18.90 1.57
CA THR A 123 -3.51 17.74 0.69
C THR A 123 -2.45 16.72 1.15
N VAL A 124 -2.75 15.44 0.99
CA VAL A 124 -1.78 14.37 1.20
C VAL A 124 -0.90 14.30 -0.04
N GLY A 125 0.38 14.70 0.09
CA GLY A 125 1.44 14.38 -0.88
C GLY A 125 1.19 14.82 -2.33
N ASP A 126 1.31 16.10 -2.62
CA ASP A 126 1.20 16.63 -3.99
C ASP A 126 2.22 16.03 -4.97
N ASP A 127 3.35 15.49 -4.45
CA ASP A 127 4.40 14.83 -5.24
C ASP A 127 4.27 13.29 -5.25
N ALA A 128 3.17 12.73 -4.75
CA ALA A 128 3.00 11.29 -4.70
C ALA A 128 2.84 10.70 -6.13
N PRO A 129 3.31 9.47 -6.38
CA PRO A 129 3.19 8.85 -7.69
C PRO A 129 1.72 8.61 -8.06
N MET A 130 1.39 8.82 -9.33
CA MET A 130 0.07 8.49 -9.87
C MET A 130 -0.13 6.97 -9.88
N LEU A 131 -1.30 6.53 -9.44
CA LEU A 131 -1.66 5.13 -9.41
C LEU A 131 -2.30 4.73 -10.74
N ASP A 132 -1.65 3.84 -11.48
CA ASP A 132 -2.25 3.25 -12.67
C ASP A 132 -3.50 2.45 -12.33
N SER A 133 -4.47 2.41 -13.25
CA SER A 133 -5.75 1.70 -13.07
C SER A 133 -5.61 0.18 -12.81
N ALA A 134 -4.46 -0.40 -13.15
CA ALA A 134 -4.14 -1.80 -12.88
C ALA A 134 -3.53 -2.03 -11.49
N GLN A 135 -3.13 -0.97 -10.80
CA GLN A 135 -2.49 -1.05 -9.50
C GLN A 135 -3.53 -0.95 -8.39
N ALA A 136 -3.37 -1.82 -7.39
CA ALA A 136 -4.22 -1.83 -6.20
C ALA A 136 -3.33 -1.93 -4.95
N PRO A 137 -2.78 -0.81 -4.46
CA PRO A 137 -2.01 -0.82 -3.22
C PRO A 137 -2.88 -1.29 -2.07
N TYR A 138 -2.29 -2.07 -1.18
CA TYR A 138 -2.95 -2.56 0.03
C TYR A 138 -2.04 -2.41 1.24
N ALA A 139 -2.65 -2.23 2.40
CA ALA A 139 -1.97 -2.21 3.68
C ALA A 139 -2.85 -2.90 4.73
N GLY A 140 -2.38 -4.00 5.28
CA GLY A 140 -3.18 -4.81 6.20
C GLY A 140 -4.48 -5.29 5.55
N ALA A 141 -5.61 -4.86 6.08
CA ALA A 141 -6.93 -5.21 5.58
C ALA A 141 -7.51 -4.18 4.59
N ILE A 142 -6.83 -3.07 4.34
CA ILE A 142 -7.37 -2.02 3.47
C ILE A 142 -6.65 -2.06 2.12
N ALA A 143 -7.44 -2.08 1.07
CA ALA A 143 -6.99 -2.00 -0.32
C ALA A 143 -7.62 -0.80 -1.02
N CYS A 144 -6.82 -0.04 -1.76
CA CYS A 144 -7.29 1.04 -2.61
C CYS A 144 -7.05 0.70 -4.07
N ARG A 145 -7.93 1.16 -4.94
CA ARG A 145 -7.72 1.08 -6.39
C ARG A 145 -8.20 2.35 -7.07
N SER A 146 -7.51 2.70 -8.11
CA SER A 146 -7.93 3.75 -9.02
C SER A 146 -8.98 3.21 -9.99
N GLU A 147 -10.03 3.97 -10.19
CA GLU A 147 -10.99 3.82 -11.27
C GLU A 147 -10.76 4.98 -12.26
N GLN A 148 -11.44 4.97 -13.39
CA GLN A 148 -11.18 5.95 -14.47
C GLN A 148 -11.21 7.42 -14.00
N SER A 149 -12.14 7.78 -13.10
CA SER A 149 -12.30 9.14 -12.55
C SER A 149 -12.52 9.14 -11.04
N ALA A 150 -12.23 8.04 -10.36
CA ALA A 150 -12.52 7.88 -8.95
C ALA A 150 -11.41 7.07 -8.24
N MET A 151 -11.39 7.21 -6.92
CA MET A 151 -10.61 6.36 -6.03
C MET A 151 -11.55 5.58 -5.13
N LYS A 152 -11.37 4.26 -5.03
CA LYS A 152 -12.11 3.39 -4.12
C LYS A 152 -11.16 2.72 -3.14
N CYS A 153 -11.41 2.89 -1.84
CA CYS A 153 -10.71 2.16 -0.78
C CYS A 153 -11.70 1.29 -0.02
N THR A 154 -11.32 0.04 0.23
CA THR A 154 -12.18 -0.98 0.86
C THR A 154 -11.44 -1.67 2.00
N ASP A 155 -12.07 -1.80 3.15
CA ASP A 155 -11.66 -2.73 4.19
C ASP A 155 -12.19 -4.12 3.85
N VAL A 156 -11.31 -5.00 3.39
CA VAL A 156 -11.69 -6.36 2.96
C VAL A 156 -12.15 -7.27 4.11
N SER A 157 -11.91 -6.86 5.36
CA SER A 157 -12.35 -7.63 6.53
C SER A 157 -13.80 -7.37 6.90
N THR A 158 -14.36 -6.21 6.56
CA THR A 158 -15.73 -5.81 6.90
C THR A 158 -16.59 -5.54 5.68
N GLY A 159 -15.97 -5.24 4.54
CA GLY A 159 -16.64 -4.77 3.34
C GLY A 159 -16.92 -3.26 3.32
N HIS A 160 -16.61 -2.54 4.40
CA HIS A 160 -16.74 -1.08 4.42
C HIS A 160 -15.85 -0.43 3.37
N PHE A 161 -16.36 0.58 2.71
CA PHE A 161 -15.62 1.28 1.67
C PHE A 161 -16.05 2.75 1.55
N PHE A 162 -15.18 3.54 0.99
CA PHE A 162 -15.55 4.77 0.31
C PHE A 162 -15.13 4.72 -1.16
N ARG A 163 -15.88 5.41 -1.99
CA ARG A 163 -15.56 5.72 -3.36
C ARG A 163 -15.72 7.22 -3.55
N VAL A 164 -14.74 7.90 -4.13
CA VAL A 164 -14.78 9.35 -4.33
C VAL A 164 -14.30 9.73 -5.73
N SER A 165 -15.00 10.67 -6.33
CA SER A 165 -14.68 11.36 -7.58
C SER A 165 -14.98 12.86 -7.44
N GLN A 166 -14.66 13.64 -8.46
CA GLN A 166 -15.07 15.06 -8.49
C GLN A 166 -16.59 15.26 -8.53
N GLU A 167 -17.34 14.33 -9.13
CA GLU A 167 -18.79 14.44 -9.35
C GLU A 167 -19.61 13.85 -8.21
N SER A 168 -19.08 12.85 -7.49
CA SER A 168 -19.84 12.12 -6.49
C SER A 168 -18.94 11.37 -5.50
N TYR A 169 -19.56 10.95 -4.39
CA TYR A 169 -18.96 9.98 -3.47
C TYR A 169 -19.98 8.94 -3.02
N GLU A 170 -19.48 7.81 -2.55
CA GLU A 170 -20.23 6.69 -2.00
C GLU A 170 -19.56 6.18 -0.73
N LEU A 171 -20.37 5.81 0.28
CA LEU A 171 -19.93 5.20 1.51
C LEU A 171 -20.72 3.91 1.75
N GLY A 172 -20.05 2.82 2.15
CA GLY A 172 -20.69 1.54 2.42
C GLY A 172 -20.00 0.71 3.49
#